data_0169c84babecbffbb3e0beaf9d0cdb6f
#
_entry.id   0169c84babecbffbb3e0beaf9d0cdb6f
#
_cell.length_a   1.000
_cell.length_b   1.000
_cell.length_c   1.000
_cell.angle_alpha   90.00
_cell.angle_beta   90.00
_cell.angle_gamma   90.00
#
_symmetry.space_group_name_H-M   'P 1'
#
loop_
_entity.id
_entity.type
_entity.pdbx_description
1 polymer ?
#
loop_
_entity_poly.entity_id
_entity_poly.type
_entity_poly.pdbx_seq_one_letter_code
_entity_poly.pdbx_strand_id
1 'polypeptide(L)'
;MGVSMRDGVKLAVEEINKSGGVIGRKLQLVERDDEAKNERGVQIAQELINKEKVTAMVGYINSGVSLASQRFFQEAKIPVMNNVATATVITQQFKAQPENYIFRNSAADSIQAAMIVEEAITRSGYKKVAILADSTNYGQLGREDLEKALTAKGIKPVAVEKFNIKDVDMTAQLLKAKEAGAEAVLTYAIGPELAQIANGMTKLGWKVPMIGSWTLSMANFIDNAGPGGEGARMPQTFIQQADTPKRKAFIDAYLKTFKPKNNRIDSPVSAAQGYDSIYLLAAAIKQANSTEGPKIREALENLNAKVEGVVTTYDKPFTKTDHEAITANIPVLGEVKQGRVVYAYAEDMKKGGDLRVKDAKAAKK
;
A
#
# COMPACT_ATOMS: atom_id res chain seq x y z
N MET A 1 -7.86 1.76 6.53
CA MET A 1 -6.40 1.58 6.37
C MET A 1 -5.63 2.02 7.61
N GLY A 2 -5.74 3.26 8.05
CA GLY A 2 -4.97 3.79 9.18
C GLY A 2 -5.08 2.97 10.46
N VAL A 3 -6.28 2.59 10.86
CA VAL A 3 -6.49 1.73 12.03
C VAL A 3 -5.78 0.39 11.89
N SER A 4 -5.93 -0.29 10.74
CA SER A 4 -5.27 -1.59 10.52
C SER A 4 -3.74 -1.48 10.50
N MET A 5 -3.20 -0.41 9.92
CA MET A 5 -1.76 -0.13 9.95
C MET A 5 -1.27 0.10 11.38
N ARG A 6 -1.94 0.97 12.13
CA ARG A 6 -1.64 1.24 13.55
C ARG A 6 -1.64 -0.04 14.38
N ASP A 7 -2.63 -0.90 14.18
CA ASP A 7 -2.78 -2.14 14.93
C ASP A 7 -1.66 -3.12 14.59
N GLY A 8 -1.24 -3.22 13.33
CA GLY A 8 -0.05 -3.98 12.93
C GLY A 8 1.25 -3.45 13.57
N VAL A 9 1.42 -2.13 13.58
CA VAL A 9 2.54 -1.45 14.26
C VAL A 9 2.55 -1.76 15.76
N LYS A 10 1.39 -1.64 16.43
CA LYS A 10 1.27 -1.94 17.86
C LYS A 10 1.65 -3.38 18.19
N LEU A 11 1.19 -4.32 17.37
CA LEU A 11 1.51 -5.75 17.57
C LEU A 11 3.03 -5.98 17.49
N ALA A 12 3.70 -5.43 16.48
CA ALA A 12 5.16 -5.56 16.32
C ALA A 12 5.92 -4.90 17.48
N VAL A 13 5.52 -3.71 17.90
CA VAL A 13 6.13 -3.01 19.04
C VAL A 13 5.97 -3.81 20.32
N GLU A 14 4.80 -4.38 20.57
CA GLU A 14 4.55 -5.21 21.75
C GLU A 14 5.43 -6.47 21.76
N GLU A 15 5.53 -7.17 20.65
CA GLU A 15 6.37 -8.37 20.50
C GLU A 15 7.85 -8.04 20.72
N ILE A 16 8.36 -6.99 20.10
CA ILE A 16 9.76 -6.55 20.26
C ILE A 16 10.03 -6.14 21.72
N ASN A 17 9.11 -5.42 22.33
CA ASN A 17 9.27 -4.97 23.72
C ASN A 17 9.22 -6.12 24.72
N LYS A 18 8.41 -7.14 24.47
CA LYS A 18 8.39 -8.38 25.26
C LYS A 18 9.70 -9.17 25.14
N SER A 19 10.36 -9.08 23.99
CA SER A 19 11.67 -9.71 23.72
C SER A 19 12.87 -8.91 24.23
N GLY A 20 12.66 -7.82 25.01
CA GLY A 20 13.71 -6.99 25.58
C GLY A 20 13.95 -5.65 24.86
N GLY A 21 13.18 -5.33 23.83
CA GLY A 21 13.30 -4.07 23.07
C GLY A 21 14.43 -4.08 22.04
N VAL A 22 14.94 -2.91 21.70
CA VAL A 22 16.02 -2.71 20.74
C VAL A 22 17.15 -1.96 21.42
N ILE A 23 18.39 -2.43 21.32
CA ILE A 23 19.58 -1.88 21.99
C ILE A 23 19.36 -1.56 23.49
N GLY A 24 18.69 -2.50 24.20
CA GLY A 24 18.41 -2.35 25.64
C GLY A 24 17.31 -1.34 25.99
N ARG A 25 16.55 -0.85 25.00
CA ARG A 25 15.48 0.15 25.18
C ARG A 25 14.16 -0.36 24.62
N LYS A 26 13.06 -0.02 25.30
CA LYS A 26 11.71 -0.29 24.78
C LYS A 26 11.34 0.73 23.71
N LEU A 27 10.62 0.28 22.69
CA LEU A 27 10.00 1.14 21.70
C LEU A 27 8.77 1.80 22.31
N GLN A 28 8.60 3.09 22.06
CA GLN A 28 7.43 3.88 22.44
C GLN A 28 6.79 4.46 21.18
N LEU A 29 5.46 4.33 21.07
CA LEU A 29 4.70 4.90 19.97
C LEU A 29 4.13 6.27 20.35
N VAL A 30 4.26 7.22 19.43
CA VAL A 30 3.58 8.53 19.48
C VAL A 30 2.61 8.56 18.30
N GLU A 31 1.33 8.38 18.57
CA GLU A 31 0.30 8.25 17.55
C GLU A 31 -0.33 9.61 17.23
N ARG A 32 -0.54 9.87 15.93
CA ARG A 32 -1.27 11.06 15.44
C ARG A 32 -2.16 10.65 14.25
N ASP A 33 -3.25 11.36 14.08
CA ASP A 33 -4.20 11.20 12.98
C ASP A 33 -4.22 12.48 12.15
N ASP A 34 -3.83 12.39 10.89
CA ASP A 34 -3.81 13.49 9.93
C ASP A 34 -5.17 13.75 9.28
N GLU A 35 -6.16 12.88 9.54
CA GLU A 35 -7.52 12.97 8.97
C GLU A 35 -7.53 13.07 7.43
N ALA A 36 -6.51 12.51 6.78
CA ALA A 36 -6.27 12.63 5.34
C ALA A 36 -6.17 14.08 4.82
N LYS A 37 -5.73 15.01 5.69
CA LYS A 37 -5.55 16.44 5.37
C LYS A 37 -4.07 16.78 5.29
N ASN A 38 -3.64 17.33 4.16
CA ASN A 38 -2.23 17.68 3.93
C ASN A 38 -1.70 18.67 4.97
N GLU A 39 -2.47 19.73 5.28
CA GLU A 39 -2.09 20.77 6.23
C GLU A 39 -1.93 20.22 7.64
N ARG A 40 -2.83 19.30 8.05
CA ARG A 40 -2.74 18.63 9.34
C ARG A 40 -1.52 17.71 9.42
N GLY A 41 -1.23 16.97 8.34
CA GLY A 41 -0.02 16.17 8.24
C GLY A 41 1.26 16.99 8.40
N VAL A 42 1.31 18.19 7.81
CA VAL A 42 2.44 19.14 7.98
C VAL A 42 2.58 19.57 9.44
N GLN A 43 1.48 19.96 10.10
CA GLN A 43 1.48 20.35 11.52
C GLN A 43 1.98 19.21 12.42
N ILE A 44 1.48 18.00 12.17
CA ILE A 44 1.87 16.79 12.90
C ILE A 44 3.37 16.49 12.68
N ALA A 45 3.88 16.60 11.45
CA ALA A 45 5.30 16.40 11.18
C ALA A 45 6.17 17.33 12.03
N GLN A 46 5.84 18.62 12.07
CA GLN A 46 6.56 19.60 12.88
C GLN A 46 6.45 19.30 14.39
N GLU A 47 5.28 18.88 14.86
CA GLU A 47 5.09 18.47 16.26
C GLU A 47 5.96 17.26 16.62
N LEU A 48 5.92 16.21 15.81
CA LEU A 48 6.69 14.99 16.05
C LEU A 48 8.20 15.24 16.07
N ILE A 49 8.69 16.17 15.23
CA ILE A 49 10.09 16.53 15.15
C ILE A 49 10.51 17.42 16.33
N ASN A 50 9.80 18.50 16.56
CA ASN A 50 10.25 19.56 17.46
C ASN A 50 9.87 19.31 18.93
N LYS A 51 8.69 18.75 19.16
CA LYS A 51 8.16 18.52 20.52
C LYS A 51 8.43 17.09 20.99
N GLU A 52 8.03 16.11 20.21
CA GLU A 52 8.13 14.69 20.57
C GLU A 52 9.54 14.11 20.32
N LYS A 53 10.33 14.73 19.43
CA LYS A 53 11.70 14.35 19.10
C LYS A 53 11.82 12.87 18.71
N VAL A 54 10.95 12.44 17.81
CA VAL A 54 10.87 11.03 17.39
C VAL A 54 12.16 10.57 16.71
N THR A 55 12.53 9.31 16.94
CA THR A 55 13.72 8.68 16.35
C THR A 55 13.50 8.31 14.87
N ALA A 56 12.29 7.91 14.53
CA ALA A 56 11.86 7.56 13.17
C ALA A 56 10.35 7.78 13.03
N MET A 57 9.89 7.94 11.81
CA MET A 57 8.46 8.08 11.48
C MET A 57 7.98 6.85 10.70
N VAL A 58 6.81 6.33 11.05
CA VAL A 58 6.11 5.22 10.36
C VAL A 58 4.74 5.70 9.92
N GLY A 59 4.43 5.57 8.69
CA GLY A 59 3.26 6.09 7.98
C GLY A 59 3.74 6.38 6.56
N TYR A 60 3.09 7.11 5.81
CA TYR A 60 1.77 7.73 5.83
C TYR A 60 0.68 6.82 5.26
N ILE A 61 -0.59 7.21 5.40
CA ILE A 61 -1.70 6.51 4.77
C ILE A 61 -1.97 7.08 3.37
N ASN A 62 -2.08 8.40 3.25
CA ASN A 62 -2.39 9.08 2.00
C ASN A 62 -1.15 9.64 1.32
N SER A 63 -1.03 9.42 0.01
CA SER A 63 0.10 9.89 -0.80
C SER A 63 0.25 11.41 -0.77
N GLY A 64 -0.86 12.17 -0.82
CA GLY A 64 -0.83 13.63 -0.73
C GLY A 64 -0.26 14.12 0.59
N VAL A 65 -0.66 13.51 1.72
CA VAL A 65 -0.14 13.85 3.06
C VAL A 65 1.35 13.53 3.16
N SER A 66 1.77 12.36 2.63
CA SER A 66 3.18 11.97 2.59
C SER A 66 4.02 13.01 1.84
N LEU A 67 3.63 13.34 0.61
CA LEU A 67 4.36 14.31 -0.25
C LEU A 67 4.43 15.71 0.36
N ALA A 68 3.40 16.15 1.07
CA ALA A 68 3.38 17.46 1.73
C ALA A 68 4.25 17.50 2.98
N SER A 69 4.37 16.39 3.71
CA SER A 69 4.88 16.38 5.08
C SER A 69 6.28 15.78 5.22
N GLN A 70 6.66 14.81 4.37
CA GLN A 70 7.92 14.07 4.55
C GLN A 70 9.18 14.93 4.39
N ARG A 71 9.10 16.10 3.74
CA ARG A 71 10.20 17.05 3.61
C ARG A 71 10.74 17.52 4.97
N PHE A 72 9.87 17.68 5.95
CA PHE A 72 10.28 18.13 7.30
C PHE A 72 11.13 17.07 7.99
N PHE A 73 10.79 15.80 7.86
CA PHE A 73 11.61 14.68 8.36
C PHE A 73 12.93 14.57 7.59
N GLN A 74 12.90 14.77 6.26
CA GLN A 74 14.10 14.82 5.42
C GLN A 74 15.09 15.89 5.92
N GLU A 75 14.60 17.11 6.14
CA GLU A 75 15.39 18.25 6.65
C GLU A 75 15.91 18.00 8.07
N ALA A 76 15.09 17.37 8.93
CA ALA A 76 15.48 16.99 10.29
C ALA A 76 16.37 15.73 10.36
N LYS A 77 16.67 15.09 9.21
CA LYS A 77 17.45 13.85 9.12
C LYS A 77 16.85 12.69 9.93
N ILE A 78 15.51 12.59 9.94
CA ILE A 78 14.76 11.53 10.60
C ILE A 78 14.24 10.55 9.54
N PRO A 79 14.57 9.24 9.63
CA PRO A 79 14.07 8.25 8.67
C PRO A 79 12.55 8.13 8.71
N VAL A 80 11.95 8.09 7.53
CA VAL A 80 10.53 7.83 7.30
C VAL A 80 10.36 6.48 6.61
N MET A 81 9.57 5.60 7.18
CA MET A 81 9.15 4.35 6.53
C MET A 81 7.71 4.49 6.04
N ASN A 82 7.52 4.80 4.75
CA ASN A 82 6.22 4.82 4.11
C ASN A 82 5.69 3.39 3.97
N ASN A 83 4.70 3.04 4.77
CA ASN A 83 4.18 1.68 4.83
C ASN A 83 2.78 1.50 4.21
N VAL A 84 2.09 2.59 3.83
CA VAL A 84 0.79 2.54 3.17
C VAL A 84 0.73 3.46 1.95
N ALA A 85 1.22 4.70 2.02
CA ALA A 85 1.23 5.62 0.89
C ALA A 85 2.06 5.05 -0.29
N THR A 86 1.49 5.07 -1.51
CA THR A 86 2.01 4.30 -2.65
C THR A 86 2.41 5.11 -3.87
N ALA A 87 2.11 6.42 -3.93
CA ALA A 87 2.47 7.22 -5.11
C ALA A 87 3.96 7.01 -5.48
N THR A 88 4.21 6.72 -6.76
CA THR A 88 5.54 6.35 -7.28
C THR A 88 6.61 7.39 -6.94
N VAL A 89 6.23 8.67 -6.88
CA VAL A 89 7.16 9.79 -6.63
C VAL A 89 7.60 9.95 -5.17
N ILE A 90 6.99 9.25 -4.20
CA ILE A 90 7.27 9.42 -2.76
C ILE A 90 8.75 9.25 -2.44
N THR A 91 9.36 8.14 -2.83
CA THR A 91 10.78 7.85 -2.56
C THR A 91 11.72 8.58 -3.50
N GLN A 92 11.19 9.17 -4.58
CA GLN A 92 11.94 9.90 -5.59
C GLN A 92 12.08 11.38 -5.26
N GLN A 93 11.25 11.93 -4.36
CA GLN A 93 11.19 13.36 -4.06
C GLN A 93 12.56 13.95 -3.67
N PHE A 94 13.39 13.18 -2.99
CA PHE A 94 14.71 13.62 -2.54
C PHE A 94 15.86 12.78 -3.12
N LYS A 95 15.60 12.01 -4.19
CA LYS A 95 16.58 11.10 -4.80
C LYS A 95 17.84 11.80 -5.29
N ALA A 96 17.75 13.07 -5.68
CA ALA A 96 18.90 13.86 -6.12
C ALA A 96 19.76 14.41 -4.97
N GLN A 97 19.30 14.31 -3.72
CA GLN A 97 20.06 14.76 -2.55
C GLN A 97 21.13 13.72 -2.17
N PRO A 98 22.25 14.14 -1.59
CA PRO A 98 23.32 13.23 -1.14
C PRO A 98 22.85 12.19 -0.13
N GLU A 99 21.89 12.57 0.70
CA GLU A 99 21.25 11.75 1.72
C GLU A 99 19.72 11.80 1.56
N ASN A 100 19.10 10.64 1.46
CA ASN A 100 17.64 10.51 1.39
C ASN A 100 17.15 9.69 2.60
N TYR A 101 16.23 10.27 3.38
CA TYR A 101 15.70 9.67 4.61
C TYR A 101 14.33 9.02 4.38
N ILE A 102 13.83 8.97 3.12
CA ILE A 102 12.50 8.47 2.79
C ILE A 102 12.59 7.06 2.22
N PHE A 103 12.06 6.09 2.96
CA PHE A 103 12.01 4.67 2.61
C PHE A 103 10.56 4.22 2.44
N ARG A 104 10.34 3.10 1.74
CA ARG A 104 9.01 2.53 1.57
C ARG A 104 9.03 0.99 1.59
N ASN A 105 8.06 0.40 2.32
CA ASN A 105 7.78 -1.02 2.30
C ASN A 105 6.35 -1.37 1.83
N SER A 106 5.64 -0.42 1.22
CA SER A 106 4.44 -0.67 0.41
C SER A 106 4.78 -0.82 -1.07
N ALA A 107 3.88 -1.41 -1.87
CA ALA A 107 4.08 -1.53 -3.31
C ALA A 107 3.79 -0.21 -4.02
N ALA A 108 4.76 0.33 -4.75
CA ALA A 108 4.62 1.55 -5.54
C ALA A 108 3.43 1.48 -6.51
N ASP A 109 2.80 2.63 -6.80
CA ASP A 109 1.70 2.70 -7.76
C ASP A 109 2.12 2.26 -9.17
N SER A 110 3.36 2.50 -9.58
CA SER A 110 3.90 1.98 -10.84
C SER A 110 3.88 0.45 -10.93
N ILE A 111 4.13 -0.25 -9.82
CA ILE A 111 4.01 -1.71 -9.74
C ILE A 111 2.54 -2.13 -9.82
N GLN A 112 1.68 -1.48 -9.05
CA GLN A 112 0.25 -1.81 -9.04
C GLN A 112 -0.40 -1.53 -10.40
N ALA A 113 -0.13 -0.38 -11.00
CA ALA A 113 -0.64 -0.02 -12.33
C ALA A 113 -0.21 -1.02 -13.41
N ALA A 114 1.07 -1.44 -13.39
CA ALA A 114 1.56 -2.46 -14.31
C ALA A 114 0.81 -3.80 -14.14
N MET A 115 0.54 -4.23 -12.90
CA MET A 115 -0.21 -5.45 -12.61
C MET A 115 -1.70 -5.35 -13.03
N ILE A 116 -2.34 -4.20 -12.79
CA ILE A 116 -3.72 -3.94 -13.21
C ILE A 116 -3.84 -4.03 -14.73
N VAL A 117 -2.91 -3.39 -15.45
CA VAL A 117 -2.89 -3.39 -16.92
C VAL A 117 -2.54 -4.77 -17.46
N GLU A 118 -1.59 -5.48 -16.85
CA GLU A 118 -1.27 -6.87 -17.23
C GLU A 118 -2.49 -7.77 -17.09
N GLU A 119 -3.25 -7.65 -15.99
CA GLU A 119 -4.49 -8.39 -15.76
C GLU A 119 -5.56 -8.05 -16.81
N ALA A 120 -5.82 -6.76 -17.03
CA ALA A 120 -6.87 -6.34 -17.94
C ALA A 120 -6.56 -6.65 -19.40
N ILE A 121 -5.35 -6.32 -19.85
CA ILE A 121 -4.99 -6.36 -21.28
C ILE A 121 -4.41 -7.70 -21.68
N THR A 122 -3.44 -8.23 -20.93
CA THR A 122 -2.72 -9.43 -21.35
C THR A 122 -3.45 -10.69 -20.94
N ARG A 123 -3.87 -10.79 -19.68
CA ARG A 123 -4.51 -12.01 -19.17
C ARG A 123 -5.98 -12.10 -19.56
N SER A 124 -6.75 -11.02 -19.40
CA SER A 124 -8.19 -11.00 -19.72
C SER A 124 -8.49 -10.65 -21.18
N GLY A 125 -7.54 -10.07 -21.92
CA GLY A 125 -7.67 -9.80 -23.35
C GLY A 125 -8.54 -8.58 -23.71
N TYR A 126 -8.92 -7.74 -22.75
CA TYR A 126 -9.72 -6.54 -23.02
C TYR A 126 -8.94 -5.53 -23.88
N LYS A 127 -9.63 -4.90 -24.81
CA LYS A 127 -9.06 -3.89 -25.72
C LYS A 127 -9.54 -2.48 -25.41
N LYS A 128 -10.71 -2.35 -24.81
CA LYS A 128 -11.35 -1.09 -24.47
C LYS A 128 -11.52 -0.99 -22.96
N VAL A 129 -10.72 -0.18 -22.31
CA VAL A 129 -10.81 0.01 -20.84
C VAL A 129 -11.10 1.46 -20.52
N ALA A 130 -11.89 1.69 -19.47
CA ALA A 130 -12.10 3.00 -18.89
C ALA A 130 -11.31 3.13 -17.59
N ILE A 131 -10.83 4.34 -17.27
CA ILE A 131 -10.19 4.66 -16.01
C ILE A 131 -11.14 5.56 -15.21
N LEU A 132 -11.42 5.20 -13.96
CA LEU A 132 -12.11 6.03 -12.98
C LEU A 132 -11.18 6.25 -11.77
N ALA A 133 -10.83 7.52 -11.50
CA ALA A 133 -9.91 7.89 -10.44
C ALA A 133 -10.45 9.03 -9.58
N ASP A 134 -10.17 8.99 -8.27
CA ASP A 134 -10.56 10.09 -7.39
C ASP A 134 -9.69 11.34 -7.59
N SER A 135 -10.16 12.48 -7.07
CA SER A 135 -9.53 13.78 -7.23
C SER A 135 -8.33 14.04 -6.32
N THR A 136 -7.98 13.10 -5.45
CA THR A 136 -6.82 13.22 -4.55
C THR A 136 -5.49 13.04 -5.30
N ASN A 137 -4.37 13.42 -4.67
CA ASN A 137 -3.05 13.11 -5.22
C ASN A 137 -2.87 11.60 -5.49
N TYR A 138 -3.41 10.74 -4.62
CA TYR A 138 -3.36 9.28 -4.80
C TYR A 138 -4.07 8.87 -6.10
N GLY A 139 -5.33 9.29 -6.28
CA GLY A 139 -6.11 8.94 -7.46
C GLY A 139 -5.48 9.47 -8.74
N GLN A 140 -5.04 10.73 -8.77
CA GLN A 140 -4.52 11.35 -9.98
C GLN A 140 -3.14 10.81 -10.39
N LEU A 141 -2.21 10.62 -9.44
CA LEU A 141 -0.90 10.02 -9.72
C LEU A 141 -1.03 8.55 -10.14
N GLY A 142 -1.94 7.79 -9.49
CA GLY A 142 -2.22 6.42 -9.89
C GLY A 142 -2.87 6.31 -11.28
N ARG A 143 -3.76 7.26 -11.64
CA ARG A 143 -4.29 7.38 -12.99
C ARG A 143 -3.17 7.57 -14.03
N GLU A 144 -2.22 8.48 -13.73
CA GLU A 144 -1.08 8.71 -14.63
C GLU A 144 -0.21 7.45 -14.79
N ASP A 145 0.00 6.69 -13.72
CA ASP A 145 0.74 5.43 -13.80
C ASP A 145 -0.04 4.36 -14.59
N LEU A 146 -1.40 4.30 -14.49
CA LEU A 146 -2.23 3.45 -15.35
C LEU A 146 -2.13 3.84 -16.83
N GLU A 147 -2.21 5.14 -17.14
CA GLU A 147 -2.10 5.64 -18.52
C GLU A 147 -0.71 5.31 -19.12
N LYS A 148 0.37 5.46 -18.34
CA LYS A 148 1.72 5.05 -18.76
C LYS A 148 1.80 3.54 -19.03
N ALA A 149 1.25 2.72 -18.15
CA ALA A 149 1.26 1.26 -18.29
C ALA A 149 0.43 0.81 -19.50
N LEU A 150 -0.73 1.42 -19.76
CA LEU A 150 -1.56 1.18 -20.94
C LEU A 150 -0.82 1.58 -22.22
N THR A 151 -0.20 2.77 -22.23
CA THR A 151 0.60 3.26 -23.35
C THR A 151 1.73 2.30 -23.71
N ALA A 152 2.41 1.73 -22.71
CA ALA A 152 3.44 0.72 -22.91
C ALA A 152 2.92 -0.57 -23.58
N LYS A 153 1.62 -0.85 -23.47
CA LYS A 153 0.92 -1.95 -24.17
C LYS A 153 0.28 -1.51 -25.51
N GLY A 154 0.47 -0.26 -25.93
CA GLY A 154 -0.16 0.29 -27.14
C GLY A 154 -1.67 0.51 -27.00
N ILE A 155 -2.20 0.59 -25.79
CA ILE A 155 -3.62 0.80 -25.49
C ILE A 155 -3.86 2.24 -25.04
N LYS A 156 -4.91 2.86 -25.57
CA LYS A 156 -5.43 4.13 -25.10
C LYS A 156 -6.76 3.86 -24.39
N PRO A 157 -6.97 4.37 -23.16
CA PRO A 157 -8.26 4.21 -22.49
C PRO A 157 -9.38 4.89 -23.30
N VAL A 158 -10.55 4.27 -23.37
CA VAL A 158 -11.71 4.82 -24.12
C VAL A 158 -12.44 5.91 -23.36
N ALA A 159 -12.27 5.95 -22.04
CA ALA A 159 -12.75 7.01 -21.16
C ALA A 159 -11.79 7.16 -19.96
N VAL A 160 -11.60 8.40 -19.52
CA VAL A 160 -10.85 8.74 -18.30
C VAL A 160 -11.68 9.71 -17.51
N GLU A 161 -12.25 9.24 -16.40
CA GLU A 161 -13.19 10.01 -15.61
C GLU A 161 -12.66 10.26 -14.21
N LYS A 162 -12.91 11.46 -13.71
CA LYS A 162 -12.55 11.89 -12.35
C LYS A 162 -13.83 12.11 -11.54
N PHE A 163 -13.74 11.81 -10.24
CA PHE A 163 -14.79 12.10 -9.26
C PHE A 163 -14.13 12.61 -7.96
N ASN A 164 -14.92 13.22 -7.09
CA ASN A 164 -14.41 13.73 -5.82
C ASN A 164 -14.62 12.71 -4.71
N ILE A 165 -13.77 12.79 -3.70
CA ILE A 165 -14.03 12.07 -2.44
C ILE A 165 -15.36 12.55 -1.85
N LYS A 166 -16.14 11.61 -1.31
CA LYS A 166 -17.52 11.76 -0.81
C LYS A 166 -18.59 11.88 -1.90
N ASP A 167 -18.25 11.82 -3.18
CA ASP A 167 -19.26 11.66 -4.22
C ASP A 167 -20.00 10.33 -4.01
N VAL A 168 -21.31 10.38 -4.05
CA VAL A 168 -22.19 9.19 -3.85
C VAL A 168 -22.86 8.72 -5.14
N ASP A 169 -22.78 9.51 -6.20
CA ASP A 169 -23.34 9.22 -7.51
C ASP A 169 -22.29 9.39 -8.61
N MET A 170 -21.97 8.28 -9.27
CA MET A 170 -21.01 8.22 -10.38
C MET A 170 -21.70 7.96 -11.73
N THR A 171 -23.02 8.14 -11.80
CA THR A 171 -23.82 7.81 -12.99
C THR A 171 -23.30 8.46 -14.26
N ALA A 172 -22.95 9.74 -14.21
CA ALA A 172 -22.43 10.46 -15.38
C ALA A 172 -21.13 9.87 -15.91
N GLN A 173 -20.17 9.59 -15.01
CA GLN A 173 -18.88 8.97 -15.36
C GLN A 173 -19.06 7.57 -15.92
N LEU A 174 -19.94 6.77 -15.28
CA LEU A 174 -20.23 5.40 -15.70
C LEU A 174 -20.93 5.33 -17.05
N LEU A 175 -21.86 6.24 -17.33
CA LEU A 175 -22.54 6.33 -18.64
C LEU A 175 -21.53 6.65 -19.75
N LYS A 176 -20.63 7.60 -19.55
CA LYS A 176 -19.58 7.91 -20.53
C LYS A 176 -18.69 6.70 -20.81
N ALA A 177 -18.25 5.99 -19.77
CA ALA A 177 -17.44 4.80 -19.93
C ALA A 177 -18.20 3.68 -20.68
N LYS A 178 -19.48 3.47 -20.35
CA LYS A 178 -20.35 2.49 -20.99
C LYS A 178 -20.61 2.83 -22.46
N GLU A 179 -20.95 4.08 -22.77
CA GLU A 179 -21.19 4.58 -24.14
C GLU A 179 -19.94 4.51 -25.00
N ALA A 180 -18.76 4.71 -24.42
CA ALA A 180 -17.47 4.52 -25.09
C ALA A 180 -17.14 3.04 -25.35
N GLY A 181 -17.97 2.11 -24.87
CA GLY A 181 -17.84 0.67 -25.09
C GLY A 181 -16.73 0.03 -24.23
N ALA A 182 -16.48 0.54 -23.02
CA ALA A 182 -15.49 -0.04 -22.15
C ALA A 182 -15.88 -1.48 -21.74
N GLU A 183 -14.92 -2.40 -21.84
CA GLU A 183 -15.03 -3.84 -21.52
C GLU A 183 -14.59 -4.13 -20.08
N ALA A 184 -13.85 -3.20 -19.46
CA ALA A 184 -13.45 -3.25 -18.07
C ALA A 184 -13.30 -1.83 -17.50
N VAL A 185 -13.49 -1.69 -16.19
CA VAL A 185 -13.26 -0.45 -15.45
C VAL A 185 -12.00 -0.59 -14.63
N LEU A 186 -10.99 0.22 -14.92
CA LEU A 186 -9.77 0.33 -14.13
C LEU A 186 -9.94 1.44 -13.11
N THR A 187 -9.64 1.18 -11.83
CA THR A 187 -9.87 2.17 -10.77
C THR A 187 -8.60 2.52 -10.00
N TYR A 188 -8.48 3.81 -9.67
CA TYR A 188 -7.49 4.33 -8.74
C TYR A 188 -8.17 5.31 -7.78
N ALA A 189 -8.64 4.79 -6.64
CA ALA A 189 -9.43 5.57 -5.69
C ALA A 189 -9.47 4.92 -4.31
N ILE A 190 -10.09 5.60 -3.35
CA ILE A 190 -10.26 5.11 -1.99
C ILE A 190 -11.61 4.37 -1.86
N GLY A 191 -11.73 3.51 -0.84
CA GLY A 191 -12.75 2.48 -0.71
C GLY A 191 -14.24 2.86 -0.77
N PRO A 192 -14.74 3.92 -0.10
CA PRO A 192 -16.17 4.21 -0.11
C PRO A 192 -16.71 4.55 -1.51
N GLU A 193 -15.97 5.35 -2.26
CA GLU A 193 -16.33 5.79 -3.61
C GLU A 193 -16.25 4.63 -4.61
N LEU A 194 -15.31 3.70 -4.41
CA LEU A 194 -15.23 2.46 -5.20
C LEU A 194 -16.50 1.62 -5.07
N ALA A 195 -17.09 1.55 -3.88
CA ALA A 195 -18.37 0.86 -3.67
C ALA A 195 -19.51 1.58 -4.41
N GLN A 196 -19.51 2.90 -4.49
CA GLN A 196 -20.50 3.64 -5.29
C GLN A 196 -20.34 3.37 -6.80
N ILE A 197 -19.12 3.21 -7.30
CA ILE A 197 -18.88 2.78 -8.69
C ILE A 197 -19.50 1.40 -8.93
N ALA A 198 -19.21 0.41 -8.08
CA ALA A 198 -19.76 -0.94 -8.21
C ALA A 198 -21.30 -0.95 -8.16
N ASN A 199 -21.91 -0.21 -7.23
CA ASN A 199 -23.35 -0.07 -7.11
C ASN A 199 -23.97 0.66 -8.32
N GLY A 200 -23.30 1.70 -8.83
CA GLY A 200 -23.72 2.41 -10.03
C GLY A 200 -23.71 1.51 -11.26
N MET A 201 -22.67 0.70 -11.44
CA MET A 201 -22.60 -0.29 -12.53
C MET A 201 -23.76 -1.30 -12.43
N THR A 202 -24.07 -1.78 -11.22
CA THR A 202 -25.20 -2.68 -10.98
C THR A 202 -26.53 -2.02 -11.35
N LYS A 203 -26.77 -0.76 -10.92
CA LYS A 203 -27.99 0.01 -11.27
C LYS A 203 -28.15 0.22 -12.77
N LEU A 204 -27.05 0.42 -13.48
CA LEU A 204 -27.05 0.60 -14.93
C LEU A 204 -27.14 -0.74 -15.70
N GLY A 205 -27.22 -1.87 -15.03
CA GLY A 205 -27.18 -3.19 -15.65
C GLY A 205 -25.90 -3.42 -16.46
N TRP A 206 -24.82 -2.72 -16.11
CA TRP A 206 -23.55 -2.79 -16.82
C TRP A 206 -22.59 -3.74 -16.12
N LYS A 207 -22.46 -4.94 -16.69
CA LYS A 207 -21.71 -6.06 -16.12
C LYS A 207 -20.34 -6.17 -16.79
N VAL A 208 -19.39 -5.33 -16.35
CA VAL A 208 -17.98 -5.43 -16.73
C VAL A 208 -17.13 -5.56 -15.46
N PRO A 209 -15.94 -6.17 -15.53
CA PRO A 209 -15.09 -6.33 -14.36
C PRO A 209 -14.53 -4.99 -13.86
N MET A 210 -14.36 -4.90 -12.54
CA MET A 210 -13.55 -3.88 -11.89
C MET A 210 -12.17 -4.45 -11.60
N ILE A 211 -11.13 -3.78 -12.09
CA ILE A 211 -9.73 -4.10 -11.80
C ILE A 211 -9.09 -2.81 -11.31
N GLY A 212 -8.57 -2.80 -10.11
CA GLY A 212 -8.10 -1.54 -9.54
C GLY A 212 -6.96 -1.70 -8.57
N SER A 213 -6.57 -0.59 -7.94
CA SER A 213 -5.52 -0.60 -6.94
C SER A 213 -5.94 -1.45 -5.72
N TRP A 214 -4.99 -1.73 -4.87
CA TRP A 214 -5.15 -2.54 -3.66
C TRP A 214 -6.32 -2.12 -2.74
N THR A 215 -6.82 -0.89 -2.90
CA THR A 215 -7.94 -0.36 -2.13
C THR A 215 -9.27 -1.11 -2.34
N LEU A 216 -9.40 -1.88 -3.43
CA LEU A 216 -10.52 -2.82 -3.63
C LEU A 216 -10.53 -3.97 -2.61
N SER A 217 -9.44 -4.18 -1.87
CA SER A 217 -9.36 -5.18 -0.79
C SER A 217 -9.91 -4.70 0.55
N MET A 218 -10.29 -3.44 0.67
CA MET A 218 -10.70 -2.85 1.93
C MET A 218 -12.11 -3.26 2.33
N ALA A 219 -12.33 -3.43 3.65
CA ALA A 219 -13.62 -3.79 4.20
C ALA A 219 -14.75 -2.86 3.77
N ASN A 220 -14.51 -1.55 3.72
CA ASN A 220 -15.50 -0.57 3.30
C ASN A 220 -15.91 -0.67 1.83
N PHE A 221 -15.04 -1.16 0.94
CA PHE A 221 -15.43 -1.54 -0.41
C PHE A 221 -16.26 -2.84 -0.38
N ILE A 222 -15.69 -3.92 0.15
CA ILE A 222 -16.28 -5.25 0.13
C ILE A 222 -17.68 -5.27 0.76
N ASP A 223 -17.85 -4.57 1.89
CA ASP A 223 -19.12 -4.56 2.64
C ASP A 223 -20.21 -3.70 1.97
N ASN A 224 -19.84 -2.72 1.14
CA ASN A 224 -20.77 -1.75 0.57
C ASN A 224 -20.95 -1.87 -0.95
N ALA A 225 -20.10 -2.61 -1.65
CA ALA A 225 -20.17 -2.77 -3.11
C ALA A 225 -21.27 -3.72 -3.59
N GLY A 226 -21.88 -4.48 -2.67
CA GLY A 226 -22.92 -5.45 -3.02
C GLY A 226 -22.45 -6.46 -4.08
N PRO A 227 -23.38 -6.96 -4.92
CA PRO A 227 -23.02 -7.91 -5.98
C PRO A 227 -22.06 -7.36 -7.02
N GLY A 228 -22.01 -6.03 -7.20
CA GLY A 228 -21.09 -5.37 -8.14
C GLY A 228 -19.61 -5.41 -7.74
N GLY A 229 -19.33 -5.70 -6.48
CA GLY A 229 -17.97 -5.87 -5.99
C GLY A 229 -17.41 -7.28 -6.11
N GLU A 230 -18.27 -8.27 -6.37
CA GLU A 230 -17.86 -9.67 -6.53
C GLU A 230 -17.00 -9.83 -7.78
N GLY A 231 -15.88 -10.53 -7.69
CA GLY A 231 -14.93 -10.70 -8.78
C GLY A 231 -14.02 -9.49 -9.04
N ALA A 232 -14.11 -8.41 -8.26
CA ALA A 232 -13.16 -7.28 -8.37
C ALA A 232 -11.74 -7.76 -8.07
N ARG A 233 -10.77 -7.36 -8.93
CA ARG A 233 -9.37 -7.81 -8.83
C ARG A 233 -8.42 -6.67 -8.52
N MET A 234 -7.40 -6.96 -7.74
CA MET A 234 -6.43 -5.96 -7.28
C MET A 234 -5.08 -6.56 -6.91
N PRO A 235 -3.96 -5.81 -7.07
CA PRO A 235 -2.67 -6.19 -6.52
C PRO A 235 -2.70 -6.27 -4.99
N GLN A 236 -2.04 -7.26 -4.42
CA GLN A 236 -1.96 -7.48 -2.97
C GLN A 236 -0.54 -7.85 -2.56
N THR A 237 0.00 -7.19 -1.54
CA THR A 237 1.24 -7.59 -0.87
C THR A 237 0.98 -8.64 0.21
N PHE A 238 -0.24 -8.69 0.73
CA PHE A 238 -0.66 -9.61 1.77
C PHE A 238 -2.15 -9.94 1.63
N ILE A 239 -2.48 -11.22 1.60
CA ILE A 239 -3.85 -11.74 1.69
C ILE A 239 -4.01 -12.41 3.05
N GLN A 240 -5.15 -12.19 3.73
CA GLN A 240 -5.44 -12.80 5.04
C GLN A 240 -5.69 -14.31 4.89
N GLN A 241 -4.63 -15.04 4.53
CA GLN A 241 -4.58 -16.49 4.48
C GLN A 241 -3.36 -16.99 5.26
N ALA A 242 -3.57 -18.04 6.08
CA ALA A 242 -2.55 -18.62 6.92
C ALA A 242 -1.68 -19.63 6.13
N ASP A 243 -1.06 -19.18 5.06
CA ASP A 243 -0.32 -19.99 4.09
C ASP A 243 1.14 -20.26 4.51
N THR A 244 1.64 -19.53 5.52
CA THR A 244 2.93 -19.83 6.19
C THR A 244 2.79 -19.75 7.70
N PRO A 245 3.68 -20.40 8.48
CA PRO A 245 3.67 -20.30 9.95
C PRO A 245 3.77 -18.85 10.45
N LYS A 246 4.59 -18.01 9.81
CA LYS A 246 4.77 -16.60 10.17
C LYS A 246 3.49 -15.80 9.95
N ARG A 247 2.83 -15.98 8.79
CA ARG A 247 1.55 -15.32 8.49
C ARG A 247 0.44 -15.79 9.41
N LYS A 248 0.38 -17.11 9.67
CA LYS A 248 -0.57 -17.67 10.64
C LYS A 248 -0.42 -17.03 12.01
N ALA A 249 0.80 -16.97 12.54
CA ALA A 249 1.07 -16.37 13.84
C ALA A 249 0.64 -14.89 13.90
N PHE A 250 0.94 -14.11 12.87
CA PHE A 250 0.52 -12.71 12.75
C PHE A 250 -1.01 -12.58 12.72
N ILE A 251 -1.69 -13.36 11.88
CA ILE A 251 -3.16 -13.32 11.75
C ILE A 251 -3.81 -13.69 13.08
N ASP A 252 -3.39 -14.78 13.71
CA ASP A 252 -3.93 -15.26 14.99
C ASP A 252 -3.74 -14.19 16.10
N ALA A 253 -2.54 -13.61 16.19
CA ALA A 253 -2.23 -12.56 17.15
C ALA A 253 -3.07 -11.30 16.91
N TYR A 254 -3.22 -10.87 15.65
CA TYR A 254 -4.04 -9.72 15.28
C TYR A 254 -5.51 -9.94 15.65
N LEU A 255 -6.09 -11.07 15.23
CA LEU A 255 -7.49 -11.39 15.50
C LEU A 255 -7.78 -11.52 17.00
N LYS A 256 -6.88 -12.13 17.76
CA LYS A 256 -6.98 -12.27 19.22
C LYS A 256 -6.95 -10.90 19.92
N THR A 257 -6.05 -10.02 19.49
CA THR A 257 -5.80 -8.74 20.16
C THR A 257 -6.86 -7.69 19.82
N PHE A 258 -7.19 -7.53 18.53
CA PHE A 258 -8.04 -6.44 18.05
C PHE A 258 -9.48 -6.85 17.78
N LYS A 259 -9.78 -8.15 17.68
CA LYS A 259 -11.13 -8.72 17.51
C LYS A 259 -11.95 -8.03 16.41
N PRO A 260 -11.44 -7.93 15.19
CA PRO A 260 -12.14 -7.27 14.11
C PRO A 260 -13.44 -8.01 13.74
N LYS A 261 -14.42 -7.25 13.23
CA LYS A 261 -15.72 -7.81 12.80
C LYS A 261 -15.51 -8.95 11.79
N ASN A 262 -16.29 -10.02 11.95
CA ASN A 262 -16.26 -11.20 11.08
C ASN A 262 -14.88 -11.88 10.96
N ASN A 263 -13.99 -11.71 11.94
CA ASN A 263 -12.61 -12.19 11.90
C ASN A 263 -11.90 -11.78 10.60
N ARG A 264 -12.18 -10.57 10.12
CA ARG A 264 -11.58 -10.00 8.91
C ARG A 264 -10.83 -8.71 9.27
N ILE A 265 -9.57 -8.66 8.95
CA ILE A 265 -8.76 -7.43 9.04
C ILE A 265 -9.30 -6.47 7.98
N ASP A 266 -9.66 -5.24 8.37
CA ASP A 266 -10.29 -4.25 7.48
C ASP A 266 -9.39 -3.85 6.29
N SER A 267 -8.09 -3.83 6.50
CA SER A 267 -7.07 -3.63 5.46
C SER A 267 -5.87 -4.53 5.76
N PRO A 268 -5.88 -5.79 5.27
CA PRO A 268 -4.83 -6.76 5.57
C PRO A 268 -3.44 -6.31 5.14
N VAL A 269 -3.32 -5.68 3.96
CA VAL A 269 -2.04 -5.16 3.44
C VAL A 269 -1.47 -4.07 4.34
N SER A 270 -2.31 -3.15 4.84
CA SER A 270 -1.87 -2.08 5.72
C SER A 270 -1.40 -2.60 7.08
N ALA A 271 -2.11 -3.58 7.64
CA ALA A 271 -1.73 -4.24 8.89
C ALA A 271 -0.38 -4.95 8.77
N ALA A 272 -0.20 -5.73 7.72
CA ALA A 272 1.02 -6.49 7.46
C ALA A 272 2.23 -5.56 7.21
N GLN A 273 2.05 -4.52 6.39
CA GLN A 273 3.11 -3.55 6.09
C GLN A 273 3.47 -2.70 7.33
N GLY A 274 2.47 -2.33 8.14
CA GLY A 274 2.69 -1.66 9.42
C GLY A 274 3.53 -2.52 10.38
N TYR A 275 3.19 -3.80 10.48
CA TYR A 275 3.95 -4.77 11.28
C TYR A 275 5.41 -4.90 10.79
N ASP A 276 5.61 -5.14 9.50
CA ASP A 276 6.94 -5.32 8.92
C ASP A 276 7.81 -4.07 9.01
N SER A 277 7.21 -2.86 8.91
CA SER A 277 7.94 -1.59 9.00
C SER A 277 8.67 -1.42 10.33
N ILE A 278 8.09 -1.88 11.42
CA ILE A 278 8.69 -1.82 12.76
C ILE A 278 9.87 -2.80 12.86
N TYR A 279 9.74 -4.01 12.31
CA TYR A 279 10.86 -4.97 12.30
C TYR A 279 12.04 -4.49 11.44
N LEU A 280 11.77 -3.83 10.30
CA LEU A 280 12.81 -3.21 9.48
C LEU A 280 13.56 -2.11 10.24
N LEU A 281 12.82 -1.20 10.88
CA LEU A 281 13.42 -0.13 11.68
C LEU A 281 14.17 -0.69 12.90
N ALA A 282 13.61 -1.66 13.59
CA ALA A 282 14.27 -2.29 14.74
C ALA A 282 15.59 -2.97 14.34
N ALA A 283 15.63 -3.66 13.20
CA ALA A 283 16.84 -4.26 12.67
C ALA A 283 17.90 -3.21 12.33
N ALA A 284 17.49 -2.09 11.71
CA ALA A 284 18.40 -0.98 11.39
C ALA A 284 18.94 -0.29 12.63
N ILE A 285 18.10 -0.01 13.63
CA ILE A 285 18.52 0.57 14.92
C ILE A 285 19.51 -0.36 15.64
N LYS A 286 19.23 -1.66 15.62
CA LYS A 286 20.11 -2.68 16.21
C LYS A 286 21.46 -2.71 15.51
N GLN A 287 21.49 -2.69 14.16
CA GLN A 287 22.72 -2.69 13.37
C GLN A 287 23.51 -1.39 13.58
N ALA A 288 22.85 -0.23 13.59
CA ALA A 288 23.44 1.06 13.84
C ALA A 288 23.96 1.21 15.28
N ASN A 289 23.44 0.41 16.22
CA ASN A 289 23.61 0.57 17.66
C ASN A 289 23.41 2.04 18.11
N SER A 290 22.43 2.71 17.52
CA SER A 290 22.20 4.15 17.69
C SER A 290 20.74 4.51 17.41
N THR A 291 20.29 5.62 18.02
CA THR A 291 18.99 6.27 17.71
C THR A 291 19.13 7.52 16.84
N GLU A 292 20.33 7.80 16.34
CA GLU A 292 20.59 8.95 15.46
C GLU A 292 20.11 8.67 14.04
N GLY A 293 19.30 9.57 13.46
CA GLY A 293 18.71 9.41 12.14
C GLY A 293 19.71 9.08 11.03
N PRO A 294 20.85 9.79 10.89
CA PRO A 294 21.87 9.47 9.88
C PRO A 294 22.40 8.04 9.97
N LYS A 295 22.63 7.53 11.19
CA LYS A 295 23.11 6.17 11.41
C LYS A 295 22.05 5.12 11.11
N ILE A 296 20.79 5.41 11.45
CA ILE A 296 19.65 4.52 11.11
C ILE A 296 19.46 4.47 9.59
N ARG A 297 19.50 5.62 8.88
CA ARG A 297 19.46 5.68 7.42
C ARG A 297 20.53 4.81 6.78
N GLU A 298 21.79 5.01 7.20
CA GLU A 298 22.92 4.22 6.69
C GLU A 298 22.75 2.72 6.94
N ALA A 299 22.24 2.34 8.13
CA ALA A 299 21.96 0.96 8.46
C ALA A 299 20.81 0.38 7.60
N LEU A 300 19.77 1.16 7.29
CA LEU A 300 18.69 0.73 6.36
C LEU A 300 19.25 0.49 4.96
N GLU A 301 20.10 1.41 4.44
CA GLU A 301 20.71 1.29 3.11
C GLU A 301 21.70 0.11 2.99
N ASN A 302 22.21 -0.39 4.12
CA ASN A 302 23.22 -1.44 4.20
C ASN A 302 22.81 -2.58 5.15
N LEU A 303 21.52 -2.89 5.22
CA LEU A 303 21.01 -3.89 6.17
C LEU A 303 21.64 -5.25 5.91
N ASN A 304 22.37 -5.78 6.90
CA ASN A 304 23.08 -7.06 6.80
C ASN A 304 22.24 -8.26 7.19
N ALA A 305 21.34 -8.08 8.16
CA ALA A 305 20.45 -9.14 8.62
C ALA A 305 19.24 -9.28 7.69
N LYS A 306 18.83 -10.52 7.42
CA LYS A 306 17.53 -10.79 6.84
C LYS A 306 16.45 -10.49 7.87
N VAL A 307 15.39 -9.81 7.46
CA VAL A 307 14.23 -9.53 8.29
C VAL A 307 13.06 -10.36 7.76
N GLU A 308 12.64 -11.34 8.54
CA GLU A 308 11.47 -12.15 8.23
C GLU A 308 10.20 -11.38 8.57
N GLY A 309 9.59 -10.78 7.55
CA GLY A 309 8.30 -10.12 7.63
C GLY A 309 7.15 -11.08 7.35
N VAL A 310 5.94 -10.54 7.39
CA VAL A 310 4.71 -11.25 6.99
C VAL A 310 4.34 -10.97 5.53
N VAL A 311 4.79 -9.83 4.98
CA VAL A 311 4.69 -9.54 3.54
C VAL A 311 5.71 -10.36 2.77
N THR A 312 6.97 -10.28 3.18
CA THR A 312 8.11 -10.93 2.52
C THR A 312 9.26 -11.12 3.49
N THR A 313 10.28 -11.87 3.08
CA THR A 313 11.59 -11.84 3.73
C THR A 313 12.43 -10.73 3.10
N TYR A 314 12.79 -9.75 3.89
CA TYR A 314 13.60 -8.62 3.47
C TYR A 314 15.09 -8.98 3.57
N ASP A 315 15.74 -9.13 2.43
CA ASP A 315 17.18 -9.35 2.29
C ASP A 315 17.79 -8.17 1.53
N LYS A 316 18.51 -7.31 2.22
CA LYS A 316 19.05 -6.06 1.67
C LYS A 316 17.99 -5.25 0.91
N PRO A 317 16.86 -4.91 1.57
CA PRO A 317 15.70 -4.32 0.88
C PRO A 317 15.99 -2.93 0.31
N PHE A 318 16.95 -2.22 0.88
CA PHE A 318 17.31 -0.85 0.49
C PHE A 318 18.79 -0.74 0.14
N THR A 319 19.09 0.24 -0.70
CA THR A 319 20.45 0.67 -1.03
C THR A 319 20.48 2.19 -1.06
N LYS A 320 21.65 2.79 -1.12
CA LYS A 320 21.82 4.25 -1.23
C LYS A 320 21.02 4.88 -2.39
N THR A 321 20.75 4.13 -3.43
CA THR A 321 20.06 4.62 -4.64
C THR A 321 18.65 4.08 -4.83
N ASP A 322 18.24 3.14 -3.98
CA ASP A 322 16.92 2.48 -4.07
C ASP A 322 16.34 2.27 -2.66
N HIS A 323 15.32 3.05 -2.32
CA HIS A 323 14.63 3.03 -1.05
C HIS A 323 13.27 2.30 -1.11
N GLU A 324 13.08 1.44 -2.11
CA GLU A 324 11.89 0.60 -2.31
C GLU A 324 12.15 -0.82 -1.81
N ALA A 325 11.41 -1.29 -0.80
CA ALA A 325 11.54 -2.66 -0.32
C ALA A 325 10.81 -3.69 -1.20
N ILE A 326 9.81 -3.24 -1.96
CA ILE A 326 8.93 -4.10 -2.74
C ILE A 326 9.23 -3.96 -4.24
N THR A 327 9.46 -5.07 -4.92
CA THR A 327 9.58 -5.17 -6.37
C THR A 327 8.39 -5.94 -6.96
N ALA A 328 8.22 -5.86 -8.28
CA ALA A 328 7.06 -6.41 -9.00
C ALA A 328 6.84 -7.93 -8.81
N ASN A 329 7.86 -8.67 -8.39
CA ASN A 329 7.75 -10.10 -8.10
C ASN A 329 7.13 -10.44 -6.74
N ILE A 330 6.93 -9.45 -5.85
CA ILE A 330 6.40 -9.67 -4.50
C ILE A 330 4.87 -9.64 -4.47
N PRO A 331 4.17 -8.62 -5.00
CA PRO A 331 2.72 -8.62 -5.00
C PRO A 331 2.13 -9.75 -5.83
N VAL A 332 0.94 -10.17 -5.45
CA VAL A 332 0.09 -11.14 -6.14
C VAL A 332 -1.22 -10.48 -6.54
N LEU A 333 -1.99 -11.12 -7.41
CA LEU A 333 -3.34 -10.65 -7.71
C LEU A 333 -4.35 -11.26 -6.74
N GLY A 334 -5.13 -10.41 -6.08
CA GLY A 334 -6.29 -10.79 -5.27
C GLY A 334 -7.59 -10.63 -6.03
N GLU A 335 -8.61 -11.36 -5.60
CA GLU A 335 -9.97 -11.28 -6.11
C GLU A 335 -10.95 -11.24 -4.93
N VAL A 336 -11.96 -10.36 -5.00
CA VAL A 336 -13.06 -10.37 -4.03
C VAL A 336 -13.98 -11.55 -4.32
N LYS A 337 -14.11 -12.43 -3.34
CA LYS A 337 -14.97 -13.61 -3.44
C LYS A 337 -15.66 -13.86 -2.10
N GLN A 338 -16.99 -13.88 -2.13
CA GLN A 338 -17.82 -14.16 -0.96
C GLN A 338 -17.46 -13.29 0.26
N GLY A 339 -17.27 -11.99 0.04
CA GLY A 339 -16.96 -11.01 1.08
C GLY A 339 -15.52 -11.06 1.62
N ARG A 340 -14.63 -11.74 0.95
CA ARG A 340 -13.20 -11.82 1.31
C ARG A 340 -12.30 -11.63 0.09
N VAL A 341 -11.05 -11.28 0.33
CA VAL A 341 -10.03 -11.32 -0.71
C VAL A 341 -9.35 -12.68 -0.69
N VAL A 342 -9.31 -13.31 -1.84
CA VAL A 342 -8.61 -14.59 -2.09
C VAL A 342 -7.56 -14.41 -3.18
N TYR A 343 -6.67 -15.36 -3.37
CA TYR A 343 -5.79 -15.36 -4.54
C TYR A 343 -6.61 -15.51 -5.82
N ALA A 344 -6.42 -14.62 -6.78
CA ALA A 344 -7.10 -14.69 -8.08
C ALA A 344 -6.67 -15.92 -8.89
N TYR A 345 -5.43 -16.36 -8.70
CA TYR A 345 -4.84 -17.48 -9.44
C TYR A 345 -4.21 -18.52 -8.51
N ALA A 346 -4.40 -19.81 -8.83
CA ALA A 346 -3.83 -20.90 -8.04
C ALA A 346 -2.29 -20.90 -8.03
N GLU A 347 -1.67 -20.43 -9.09
CA GLU A 347 -0.22 -20.26 -9.20
C GLU A 347 0.31 -19.21 -8.21
N ASP A 348 -0.43 -18.12 -8.01
CA ASP A 348 -0.09 -17.08 -7.03
C ASP A 348 -0.27 -17.57 -5.60
N MET A 349 -1.24 -18.43 -5.35
CA MET A 349 -1.42 -19.09 -4.06
C MET A 349 -0.22 -19.98 -3.72
N LYS A 350 0.29 -20.75 -4.68
CA LYS A 350 1.51 -21.57 -4.50
C LYS A 350 2.73 -20.69 -4.20
N LYS A 351 2.89 -19.58 -4.91
CA LYS A 351 3.96 -18.59 -4.67
C LYS A 351 3.78 -17.84 -3.35
N GLY A 352 2.56 -17.63 -2.92
CA GLY A 352 2.24 -16.91 -1.66
C GLY A 352 2.65 -17.70 -0.41
N GLY A 353 2.72 -19.05 -0.49
CA GLY A 353 3.24 -19.90 0.56
C GLY A 353 4.75 -19.72 0.80
N ASP A 354 5.49 -19.33 -0.24
CA ASP A 354 6.91 -19.01 -0.15
C ASP A 354 7.07 -17.48 -0.08
N LEU A 355 7.59 -16.95 1.00
CA LEU A 355 7.87 -15.52 1.15
C LEU A 355 8.94 -15.11 0.12
N ARG A 356 8.52 -14.30 -0.85
CA ARG A 356 9.37 -13.87 -1.97
C ARG A 356 10.32 -12.77 -1.53
N VAL A 357 11.55 -12.83 -2.00
CA VAL A 357 12.58 -11.82 -1.76
C VAL A 357 12.59 -10.83 -2.93
N LYS A 358 12.91 -9.58 -2.63
CA LYS A 358 13.09 -8.51 -3.63
C LYS A 358 14.03 -8.97 -4.76
N ASP A 359 13.59 -8.79 -6.01
CA ASP A 359 14.45 -9.02 -7.17
C ASP A 359 15.39 -7.81 -7.39
N ALA A 360 16.65 -8.00 -7.06
CA ALA A 360 17.69 -6.96 -7.22
C ALA A 360 17.90 -6.52 -8.69
N LYS A 361 17.49 -7.33 -9.67
CA LYS A 361 17.60 -6.98 -11.11
C LYS A 361 16.43 -6.10 -11.57
N ALA A 362 15.25 -6.25 -10.97
CA ALA A 362 14.07 -5.44 -11.30
C ALA A 362 14.20 -3.98 -10.83
N ALA A 363 15.00 -3.71 -9.80
CA ALA A 363 15.25 -2.38 -9.28
C ALA A 363 16.14 -1.50 -10.19
N LYS A 364 16.70 -2.06 -11.27
CA LYS A 364 17.60 -1.35 -12.21
C LYS A 364 16.95 -0.95 -13.53
N LYS A 365 15.66 -1.27 -13.71
CA LYS A 365 14.85 -0.87 -14.88
C LYS A 365 13.83 0.20 -14.48
#